data_272ab1324856371f0608de5810ac8a85
#
_entry.id   272ab1324856371f0608de5810ac8a85
#
_cell.length_a   1.000
_cell.length_b   1.000
_cell.length_c   1.000
_cell.angle_alpha   90.00
_cell.angle_beta   90.00
_cell.angle_gamma   90.00
#
_symmetry.space_group_name_H-M   'P 1'
#
loop_
_entity.id
_entity.type
_entity.pdbx_description
1 polymer ?
#
loop_
_entity_poly.entity_id
_entity_poly.type
_entity_poly.pdbx_seq_one_letter_code
_entity_poly.pdbx_strand_id
1 'polypeptide(L)'
;MHNVRVEKINEKADECRQNQNAATIEFKLEGEWRTSKDEKQFGGQLSFPNGELALDADFPSFLGGEGRAPSALAYCFFGAMSCYGSTFATQAAMANVNLKSLKISLSLSVDFRGAIGIGTFPPLKGFDFKVHVDSSASNDDIQKVKKLTDERCPAIWAMKNPVPFTTSAVKAL
;
A
#
# COMPACT_ATOMS: atom_id res chain seq x y z
N MET A 1 1.13 21.78 -5.84
CA MET A 1 2.48 21.57 -5.24
C MET A 1 2.76 20.07 -5.24
N HIS A 2 3.97 19.64 -5.58
CA HIS A 2 4.44 18.22 -5.62
C HIS A 2 3.52 17.27 -6.39
N ASN A 3 2.93 17.69 -7.49
CA ASN A 3 1.93 16.91 -8.22
C ASN A 3 0.63 16.62 -7.39
N VAL A 4 0.38 17.37 -6.32
CA VAL A 4 -0.83 17.30 -5.49
C VAL A 4 -1.68 18.56 -5.74
N ARG A 5 -2.97 18.35 -6.03
CA ARG A 5 -3.95 19.44 -6.22
C ARG A 5 -4.70 19.68 -4.91
N VAL A 6 -4.17 20.61 -4.10
CA VAL A 6 -4.72 20.94 -2.76
C VAL A 6 -6.15 21.47 -2.85
N GLU A 7 -6.47 22.22 -3.91
CA GLU A 7 -7.82 22.71 -4.17
C GLU A 7 -8.86 21.57 -4.23
N LYS A 8 -8.50 20.44 -4.87
CA LYS A 8 -9.39 19.27 -4.95
C LYS A 8 -9.56 18.56 -3.61
N ILE A 9 -8.54 18.60 -2.77
CA ILE A 9 -8.62 18.06 -1.41
C ILE A 9 -9.56 18.92 -0.57
N ASN A 10 -9.45 20.25 -0.68
CA ASN A 10 -10.30 21.18 0.04
C ASN A 10 -11.77 21.07 -0.40
N GLU A 11 -12.03 21.01 -1.72
CA GLU A 11 -13.38 20.77 -2.27
C GLU A 11 -13.98 19.48 -1.66
N LYS A 12 -13.22 18.38 -1.64
CA LYS A 12 -13.68 17.11 -1.05
C LYS A 12 -13.88 17.21 0.46
N ALA A 13 -13.01 17.95 1.16
CA ALA A 13 -13.19 18.17 2.60
C ALA A 13 -14.46 18.96 2.91
N ASP A 14 -14.83 19.96 2.09
CA ASP A 14 -16.06 20.73 2.22
C ASP A 14 -17.30 19.86 1.97
N GLU A 15 -17.23 18.99 0.96
CA GLU A 15 -18.28 17.99 0.70
C GLU A 15 -18.45 17.03 1.89
N CYS A 16 -17.35 16.55 2.49
CA CYS A 16 -17.40 15.67 3.66
C CYS A 16 -17.97 16.32 4.92
N ARG A 17 -17.89 17.66 5.07
CA ARG A 17 -18.54 18.37 6.17
C ARG A 17 -20.07 18.33 6.06
N GLN A 18 -20.60 18.20 4.85
CA GLN A 18 -22.03 18.10 4.56
C GLN A 18 -22.49 16.64 4.50
N ASN A 19 -21.66 15.75 4.01
CA ASN A 19 -21.92 14.31 3.89
C ASN A 19 -20.69 13.51 4.33
N GLN A 20 -20.74 12.94 5.52
CA GLN A 20 -19.60 12.20 6.11
C GLN A 20 -19.11 11.02 5.26
N ASN A 21 -19.97 10.44 4.40
CA ASN A 21 -19.63 9.32 3.54
C ASN A 21 -19.04 9.74 2.17
N ALA A 22 -18.95 11.04 1.89
CA ALA A 22 -18.49 11.54 0.59
C ALA A 22 -17.07 11.12 0.20
N ALA A 23 -16.21 10.74 1.15
CA ALA A 23 -14.85 10.23 0.93
C ALA A 23 -14.72 8.70 1.17
N THR A 24 -15.83 7.98 1.32
CA THR A 24 -15.81 6.53 1.45
C THR A 24 -15.76 5.90 0.06
N ILE A 25 -14.76 5.06 -0.18
CA ILE A 25 -14.56 4.34 -1.44
C ILE A 25 -14.50 2.85 -1.14
N GLU A 26 -15.27 2.06 -1.87
CA GLU A 26 -15.19 0.60 -1.85
C GLU A 26 -14.21 0.14 -2.93
N PHE A 27 -13.23 -0.68 -2.54
CA PHE A 27 -12.34 -1.36 -3.46
C PHE A 27 -12.84 -2.80 -3.70
N LYS A 28 -12.98 -3.19 -4.96
CA LYS A 28 -13.26 -4.56 -5.37
C LYS A 28 -12.14 -5.02 -6.28
N LEU A 29 -11.50 -6.11 -5.91
CA LEU A 29 -10.38 -6.69 -6.64
C LEU A 29 -10.68 -8.17 -6.87
N GLU A 30 -10.40 -8.64 -8.08
CA GLU A 30 -10.55 -10.04 -8.46
C GLU A 30 -9.24 -10.55 -9.03
N GLY A 31 -8.95 -11.80 -8.81
CA GLY A 31 -7.78 -12.46 -9.35
C GLY A 31 -7.94 -13.96 -9.30
N GLU A 32 -7.15 -14.67 -10.12
CA GLU A 32 -7.23 -16.10 -10.27
C GLU A 32 -5.86 -16.77 -10.18
N TRP A 33 -5.87 -17.99 -9.67
CA TRP A 33 -4.73 -18.88 -9.72
C TRP A 33 -4.71 -19.61 -11.05
N ARG A 34 -3.57 -19.58 -11.74
CA ARG A 34 -3.37 -20.29 -13.01
C ARG A 34 -2.69 -21.62 -12.74
N THR A 35 -3.19 -22.67 -13.40
CA THR A 35 -2.73 -24.05 -13.17
C THR A 35 -1.74 -24.55 -14.22
N SER A 36 -1.54 -23.80 -15.30
CA SER A 36 -0.57 -24.12 -16.34
C SER A 36 0.86 -23.84 -15.86
N LYS A 37 1.78 -24.77 -16.13
CA LYS A 37 3.21 -24.62 -15.76
C LYS A 37 3.94 -23.50 -16.49
N ASP A 38 3.42 -23.08 -17.64
CA ASP A 38 4.05 -22.05 -18.48
C ASP A 38 3.58 -20.64 -18.15
N GLU A 39 2.64 -20.51 -17.21
CA GLU A 39 2.07 -19.24 -16.77
C GLU A 39 2.62 -18.82 -15.41
N LYS A 40 2.52 -17.51 -15.12
CA LYS A 40 2.72 -16.98 -13.78
C LYS A 40 1.56 -17.41 -12.89
N GLN A 41 1.83 -17.75 -11.64
CA GLN A 41 0.90 -18.48 -10.78
C GLN A 41 -0.41 -17.76 -10.49
N PHE A 42 -0.38 -16.43 -10.32
CA PHE A 42 -1.57 -15.64 -10.00
C PHE A 42 -1.66 -14.42 -10.90
N GLY A 43 -2.85 -14.08 -11.34
CA GLY A 43 -3.10 -12.87 -12.12
C GLY A 43 -4.37 -12.16 -11.69
N GLY A 44 -4.39 -10.86 -11.88
CA GLY A 44 -5.53 -10.02 -11.61
C GLY A 44 -5.46 -8.71 -12.39
N GLN A 45 -6.52 -7.93 -12.31
CA GLN A 45 -6.63 -6.66 -13.00
C GLN A 45 -7.00 -5.56 -12.01
N LEU A 46 -6.28 -4.45 -12.07
CA LEU A 46 -6.58 -3.24 -11.32
C LEU A 46 -7.20 -2.20 -12.25
N SER A 47 -8.45 -1.87 -12.01
CA SER A 47 -9.12 -0.77 -12.72
C SER A 47 -8.87 0.56 -12.00
N PHE A 48 -8.66 1.61 -12.77
CA PHE A 48 -8.51 2.98 -12.27
C PHE A 48 -9.19 3.96 -13.25
N PRO A 49 -9.44 5.22 -12.88
CA PRO A 49 -10.29 6.14 -13.67
C PRO A 49 -9.91 6.29 -15.15
N ASN A 50 -8.64 6.10 -15.49
CA ASN A 50 -8.14 6.29 -16.86
C ASN A 50 -7.66 5.00 -17.52
N GLY A 51 -7.98 3.83 -16.99
CA GLY A 51 -7.58 2.55 -17.60
C GLY A 51 -7.56 1.38 -16.63
N GLU A 52 -6.85 0.34 -17.05
CA GLU A 52 -6.68 -0.91 -16.33
C GLU A 52 -5.22 -1.34 -16.39
N LEU A 53 -4.78 -2.02 -15.35
CA LEU A 53 -3.44 -2.59 -15.26
C LEU A 53 -3.53 -4.06 -14.89
N ALA A 54 -3.03 -4.92 -15.78
CA ALA A 54 -2.86 -6.34 -15.45
C ALA A 54 -1.66 -6.52 -14.52
N LEU A 55 -1.84 -7.27 -13.46
CA LEU A 55 -0.81 -7.67 -12.51
C LEU A 55 -0.67 -9.18 -12.49
N ASP A 56 0.57 -9.63 -12.56
CA ASP A 56 0.94 -11.03 -12.38
C ASP A 56 1.79 -11.17 -11.12
N ALA A 57 1.57 -12.23 -10.37
CA ALA A 57 2.41 -12.61 -9.24
C ALA A 57 2.93 -14.04 -9.40
N ASP A 58 4.14 -14.26 -8.95
CA ASP A 58 4.75 -15.59 -8.95
C ASP A 58 5.60 -15.78 -7.69
N PHE A 59 5.52 -16.95 -7.08
CA PHE A 59 6.34 -17.24 -5.92
C PHE A 59 7.80 -17.47 -6.30
N PRO A 60 8.73 -17.17 -5.39
CA PRO A 60 10.11 -17.60 -5.55
C PRO A 60 10.20 -19.14 -5.54
N SER A 61 11.26 -19.68 -6.12
CA SER A 61 11.41 -21.13 -6.33
C SER A 61 11.32 -21.96 -5.05
N PHE A 62 11.80 -21.46 -3.92
CA PHE A 62 11.69 -22.17 -2.64
C PHE A 62 10.25 -22.26 -2.08
N LEU A 63 9.30 -21.52 -2.65
CA LEU A 63 7.86 -21.62 -2.37
C LEU A 63 7.09 -22.27 -3.53
N GLY A 64 7.77 -22.91 -4.47
CA GLY A 64 7.15 -23.64 -5.57
C GLY A 64 6.73 -22.81 -6.77
N GLY A 65 7.23 -21.59 -6.90
CA GLY A 65 7.08 -20.77 -8.11
C GLY A 65 8.34 -20.79 -8.97
N GLU A 66 8.35 -20.00 -10.02
CA GLU A 66 9.50 -19.81 -10.92
C GLU A 66 10.10 -18.40 -10.80
N GLY A 67 9.47 -17.51 -10.03
CA GLY A 67 9.89 -16.11 -9.86
C GLY A 67 9.78 -15.28 -11.14
N ARG A 68 8.85 -15.60 -12.04
CA ARG A 68 8.65 -14.92 -13.34
C ARG A 68 7.94 -13.57 -13.21
N ALA A 69 7.45 -13.26 -12.01
CA ALA A 69 6.80 -11.99 -11.67
C ALA A 69 7.13 -11.61 -10.22
N PRO A 70 6.89 -10.35 -9.80
CA PRO A 70 7.00 -9.98 -8.40
C PRO A 70 6.16 -10.89 -7.50
N SER A 71 6.65 -11.18 -6.30
CA SER A 71 5.86 -11.94 -5.34
C SER A 71 4.64 -11.14 -4.84
N ALA A 72 3.58 -11.83 -4.43
CA ALA A 72 2.39 -11.19 -3.87
C ALA A 72 2.72 -10.24 -2.70
N LEU A 73 3.67 -10.60 -1.83
CA LEU A 73 4.11 -9.74 -0.73
C LEU A 73 4.83 -8.48 -1.23
N ALA A 74 5.56 -8.54 -2.35
CA ALA A 74 6.18 -7.35 -2.93
C ALA A 74 5.13 -6.31 -3.33
N TYR A 75 4.01 -6.73 -3.91
CA TYR A 75 2.88 -5.83 -4.21
C TYR A 75 2.21 -5.27 -2.96
N CYS A 76 1.99 -6.10 -1.95
CA CYS A 76 1.43 -5.67 -0.67
C CYS A 76 2.28 -4.57 -0.03
N PHE A 77 3.59 -4.77 0.03
CA PHE A 77 4.50 -3.82 0.65
C PHE A 77 4.77 -2.58 -0.22
N PHE A 78 4.81 -2.73 -1.54
CA PHE A 78 4.83 -1.60 -2.45
C PHE A 78 3.58 -0.73 -2.29
N GLY A 79 2.40 -1.34 -2.18
CA GLY A 79 1.14 -0.64 -1.91
C GLY A 79 1.19 0.16 -0.61
N ALA A 80 1.69 -0.45 0.47
CA ALA A 80 1.85 0.25 1.75
C ALA A 80 2.85 1.42 1.67
N MET A 81 3.99 1.19 1.00
CA MET A 81 5.04 2.21 0.80
C MET A 81 4.53 3.37 -0.06
N SER A 82 3.84 3.09 -1.16
CA SER A 82 3.29 4.12 -2.04
C SER A 82 2.17 4.92 -1.37
N CYS A 83 1.31 4.27 -0.60
CA CYS A 83 0.27 4.92 0.19
C CYS A 83 0.88 5.89 1.22
N TYR A 84 1.93 5.47 1.91
CA TYR A 84 2.64 6.33 2.85
C TYR A 84 3.27 7.54 2.16
N GLY A 85 3.96 7.32 1.04
CA GLY A 85 4.57 8.40 0.25
C GLY A 85 3.54 9.39 -0.28
N SER A 86 2.41 8.90 -0.81
CA SER A 86 1.30 9.74 -1.28
C SER A 86 0.69 10.56 -0.14
N THR A 87 0.50 9.95 1.03
CA THR A 87 0.00 10.66 2.21
C THR A 87 0.99 11.73 2.66
N PHE A 88 2.30 11.43 2.67
CA PHE A 88 3.34 12.40 3.05
C PHE A 88 3.34 13.61 2.11
N ALA A 89 3.34 13.38 0.79
CA ALA A 89 3.29 14.44 -0.20
C ALA A 89 2.01 15.30 -0.07
N THR A 90 0.89 14.67 0.22
CA THR A 90 -0.40 15.34 0.46
C THR A 90 -0.34 16.22 1.71
N GLN A 91 0.15 15.70 2.84
CA GLN A 91 0.27 16.48 4.08
C GLN A 91 1.28 17.63 3.93
N ALA A 92 2.38 17.41 3.22
CA ALA A 92 3.34 18.46 2.90
C ALA A 92 2.71 19.57 2.07
N ALA A 93 1.96 19.23 1.01
CA ALA A 93 1.28 20.19 0.16
C ALA A 93 0.23 21.01 0.95
N MET A 94 -0.56 20.36 1.79
CA MET A 94 -1.56 21.03 2.64
C MET A 94 -0.92 21.95 3.70
N ALA A 95 0.26 21.61 4.19
CA ALA A 95 1.05 22.42 5.12
C ALA A 95 1.91 23.49 4.42
N ASN A 96 1.81 23.63 3.10
CA ASN A 96 2.64 24.51 2.29
C ASN A 96 4.16 24.25 2.42
N VAL A 97 4.53 22.99 2.71
CA VAL A 97 5.92 22.52 2.76
C VAL A 97 6.36 22.07 1.39
N ASN A 98 7.32 22.78 0.78
CA ASN A 98 7.80 22.46 -0.56
C ASN A 98 8.82 21.31 -0.52
N LEU A 99 8.51 20.19 -1.21
CA LEU A 99 9.40 19.06 -1.40
C LEU A 99 10.13 19.19 -2.72
N LYS A 100 11.46 19.16 -2.72
CA LYS A 100 12.26 18.99 -3.93
C LYS A 100 12.35 17.53 -4.32
N SER A 101 12.48 16.64 -3.33
CA SER A 101 12.35 15.19 -3.51
C SER A 101 11.79 14.51 -2.27
N LEU A 102 11.13 13.40 -2.50
CA LEU A 102 10.63 12.49 -1.48
C LEU A 102 10.95 11.06 -1.91
N LYS A 103 11.73 10.36 -1.12
CA LYS A 103 12.05 8.94 -1.34
C LYS A 103 11.65 8.14 -0.10
N ILE A 104 10.89 7.08 -0.30
CA ILE A 104 10.52 6.14 0.76
C ILE A 104 11.28 4.85 0.51
N SER A 105 11.87 4.30 1.55
CA SER A 105 12.37 2.94 1.55
C SER A 105 11.71 2.15 2.67
N LEU A 106 11.44 0.89 2.40
CA LEU A 106 10.86 -0.06 3.33
C LEU A 106 11.78 -1.28 3.41
N SER A 107 12.15 -1.66 4.63
CA SER A 107 12.82 -2.92 4.89
C SER A 107 12.05 -3.74 5.93
N LEU A 108 12.04 -5.04 5.72
CA LEU A 108 11.39 -6.02 6.60
C LEU A 108 11.98 -7.40 6.34
N SER A 109 11.78 -8.29 7.32
CA SER A 109 12.12 -9.70 7.18
C SER A 109 10.87 -10.55 7.28
N VAL A 110 10.73 -11.52 6.38
CA VAL A 110 9.61 -12.46 6.36
C VAL A 110 10.11 -13.84 6.74
N ASP A 111 9.44 -14.49 7.67
CA ASP A 111 9.67 -15.89 8.05
C ASP A 111 8.64 -16.78 7.35
N PHE A 112 9.09 -17.55 6.39
CA PHE A 112 8.23 -18.43 5.60
C PHE A 112 8.06 -19.83 6.18
N ARG A 113 8.62 -20.15 7.36
CA ARG A 113 8.50 -21.47 7.96
C ARG A 113 7.03 -21.90 8.15
N GLY A 114 6.17 -20.97 8.60
CA GLY A 114 4.73 -21.26 8.70
C GLY A 114 4.08 -21.56 7.35
N ALA A 115 4.45 -20.82 6.30
CA ALA A 115 3.90 -21.01 4.95
C ALA A 115 4.28 -22.36 4.32
N ILE A 116 5.43 -22.93 4.71
CA ILE A 116 5.88 -24.26 4.24
C ILE A 116 5.57 -25.39 5.24
N GLY A 117 4.71 -25.15 6.22
CA GLY A 117 4.23 -26.17 7.15
C GLY A 117 5.19 -26.52 8.30
N ILE A 118 6.21 -25.72 8.58
CA ILE A 118 7.14 -25.93 9.69
C ILE A 118 6.67 -25.13 10.92
N GLY A 119 5.56 -25.58 11.54
CA GLY A 119 5.04 -24.99 12.78
C GLY A 119 4.37 -23.62 12.59
N THR A 120 4.06 -22.97 13.72
CA THR A 120 3.40 -21.65 13.75
C THR A 120 4.39 -20.60 14.25
N PHE A 121 4.71 -19.65 13.40
CA PHE A 121 5.65 -18.57 13.70
C PHE A 121 5.07 -17.22 13.25
N PRO A 122 5.36 -16.10 13.95
CA PRO A 122 5.06 -14.78 13.43
C PRO A 122 5.79 -14.56 12.09
N PRO A 123 5.07 -14.38 10.96
CA PRO A 123 5.69 -14.26 9.65
C PRO A 123 6.47 -12.95 9.47
N LEU A 124 6.15 -11.93 10.25
CA LEU A 124 6.76 -10.60 10.19
C LEU A 124 7.21 -10.17 11.58
N LYS A 125 8.40 -9.58 11.66
CA LYS A 125 8.96 -9.07 12.92
C LYS A 125 8.81 -7.55 13.07
N GLY A 126 8.47 -6.85 11.99
CA GLY A 126 8.27 -5.41 11.97
C GLY A 126 8.53 -4.81 10.59
N PHE A 127 8.26 -3.53 10.49
CA PHE A 127 8.46 -2.72 9.29
C PHE A 127 9.37 -1.54 9.64
N ASP A 128 10.41 -1.31 8.84
CA ASP A 128 11.26 -0.13 8.94
C ASP A 128 11.05 0.76 7.71
N PHE A 129 10.28 1.83 7.88
CA PHE A 129 10.05 2.86 6.87
C PHE A 129 11.05 4.00 7.07
N LYS A 130 11.84 4.29 6.04
CA LYS A 130 12.73 5.46 6.02
C LYS A 130 12.25 6.46 4.99
N VAL A 131 12.06 7.69 5.44
CA VAL A 131 11.61 8.82 4.62
C VAL A 131 12.77 9.76 4.41
N HIS A 132 13.20 9.91 3.18
CA HIS A 132 14.24 10.84 2.77
C HIS A 132 13.59 12.03 2.08
N VAL A 133 13.75 13.20 2.65
CA VAL A 133 13.13 14.45 2.20
C VAL A 133 14.20 15.44 1.83
N ASP A 134 14.17 15.98 0.61
CA ASP A 134 14.86 17.21 0.24
C ASP A 134 13.85 18.35 0.18
N SER A 135 14.05 19.34 1.06
CA SER A 135 13.16 20.48 1.21
C SER A 135 13.93 21.66 1.80
N SER A 136 13.50 22.88 1.49
CA SER A 136 13.96 24.09 2.17
C SER A 136 13.22 24.40 3.47
N ALA A 137 12.22 23.61 3.84
CA ALA A 137 11.48 23.76 5.08
C ALA A 137 12.35 23.37 6.31
N SER A 138 11.94 23.83 7.48
CA SER A 138 12.61 23.46 8.73
C SER A 138 12.45 21.98 9.05
N ASN A 139 13.38 21.42 9.83
CA ASN A 139 13.24 20.05 10.31
C ASN A 139 11.94 19.85 11.10
N ASP A 140 11.53 20.85 11.89
CA ASP A 140 10.30 20.80 12.68
C ASP A 140 9.05 20.68 11.81
N ASP A 141 9.01 21.37 10.67
CA ASP A 141 7.90 21.28 9.72
C ASP A 141 7.87 19.90 9.04
N ILE A 142 9.02 19.36 8.69
CA ILE A 142 9.13 17.99 8.17
C ILE A 142 8.64 16.97 9.21
N GLN A 143 9.01 17.11 10.48
CA GLN A 143 8.54 16.23 11.55
C GLN A 143 7.03 16.36 11.81
N LYS A 144 6.45 17.55 11.69
CA LYS A 144 4.99 17.75 11.74
C LYS A 144 4.29 17.01 10.59
N VAL A 145 4.80 17.17 9.36
CA VAL A 145 4.28 16.44 8.19
C VAL A 145 4.37 14.93 8.39
N LYS A 146 5.50 14.43 8.88
CA LYS A 146 5.68 13.01 9.19
C LYS A 146 4.65 12.52 10.21
N LYS A 147 4.46 13.24 11.32
CA LYS A 147 3.49 12.88 12.36
C LYS A 147 2.07 12.77 11.77
N LEU A 148 1.63 13.76 10.99
CA LEU A 148 0.33 13.73 10.33
C LEU A 148 0.22 12.56 9.34
N THR A 149 1.31 12.21 8.67
CA THR A 149 1.36 11.05 7.78
C THR A 149 1.19 9.74 8.56
N ASP A 150 1.89 9.58 9.68
CA ASP A 150 1.80 8.39 10.55
C ASP A 150 0.38 8.17 11.09
N GLU A 151 -0.35 9.26 11.33
CA GLU A 151 -1.72 9.25 11.86
C GLU A 151 -2.77 9.02 10.76
N ARG A 152 -2.52 9.49 9.53
CA ARG A 152 -3.54 9.62 8.48
C ARG A 152 -3.39 8.63 7.32
N CYS A 153 -2.26 7.92 7.23
CA CYS A 153 -2.06 6.95 6.17
C CYS A 153 -2.92 5.70 6.41
N PRO A 154 -3.90 5.38 5.53
CA PRO A 154 -4.79 4.25 5.73
C PRO A 154 -4.06 2.91 5.78
N ALA A 155 -3.04 2.71 4.93
CA ALA A 155 -2.27 1.48 4.91
C ALA A 155 -1.49 1.27 6.21
N ILE A 156 -0.84 2.32 6.72
CA ILE A 156 -0.13 2.25 8.00
C ILE A 156 -1.09 2.08 9.17
N TRP A 157 -2.26 2.71 9.10
CA TRP A 157 -3.30 2.52 10.11
C TRP A 157 -3.74 1.05 10.16
N ALA A 158 -4.03 0.43 9.00
CA ALA A 158 -4.42 -0.98 8.92
C ALA A 158 -3.32 -1.94 9.39
N MET A 159 -2.04 -1.60 9.18
CA MET A 159 -0.91 -2.40 9.68
C MET A 159 -0.73 -2.32 11.20
N LYS A 160 -1.14 -1.22 11.83
CA LYS A 160 -0.99 -0.99 13.27
C LYS A 160 -2.22 -1.42 14.07
N ASN A 161 -3.37 -1.55 13.44
CA ASN A 161 -4.65 -1.81 14.11
C ASN A 161 -5.30 -3.07 13.55
N PRO A 162 -5.87 -3.94 14.40
CA PRO A 162 -6.63 -5.08 13.93
C PRO A 162 -7.90 -4.58 13.23
N VAL A 163 -8.10 -5.02 11.99
CA VAL A 163 -9.33 -4.80 11.23
C VAL A 163 -10.08 -6.13 11.10
N PRO A 164 -11.43 -6.13 11.03
CA PRO A 164 -12.19 -7.35 10.78
C PRO A 164 -11.70 -8.04 9.50
N PHE A 165 -11.44 -9.33 9.59
CA PHE A 165 -11.00 -10.15 8.47
C PHE A 165 -11.84 -11.41 8.40
N THR A 166 -12.53 -11.60 7.29
CA THR A 166 -13.37 -12.78 7.04
C THR A 166 -12.96 -13.46 5.75
N THR A 167 -13.01 -14.78 5.74
CA THR A 167 -12.80 -15.61 4.54
C THR A 167 -13.93 -16.61 4.39
N SER A 168 -14.23 -16.96 3.14
CA SER A 168 -15.14 -18.06 2.83
C SER A 168 -14.60 -18.85 1.63
N ALA A 169 -14.90 -20.12 1.59
CA ALA A 169 -14.59 -20.97 0.42
C ALA A 169 -15.91 -21.53 -0.12
N VAL A 170 -16.11 -21.37 -1.43
CA VAL A 170 -17.29 -21.91 -2.14
C VAL A 170 -16.80 -22.86 -3.22
N LYS A 171 -17.30 -24.10 -3.18
CA LYS A 171 -17.03 -25.07 -4.24
C LYS A 171 -17.87 -24.69 -5.47
N ALA A 172 -17.21 -24.51 -6.61
CA ALA A 172 -17.92 -24.41 -7.88
C ALA A 172 -18.62 -25.74 -8.19
N LEU A 173 -19.85 -25.66 -8.70
CA LEU A 173 -20.66 -26.82 -9.09
C LEU A 173 -20.20 -27.36 -10.44
#